data_6938ceed86fa58328d8c682b41994ec2
#
_entry.id   6938ceed86fa58328d8c682b41994ec2
#
_cell.length_a   1.000
_cell.length_b   1.000
_cell.length_c   1.000
_cell.angle_alpha   90.00
_cell.angle_beta   90.00
_cell.angle_gamma   90.00
#
_symmetry.space_group_name_H-M   'P 1'
#
loop_
_entity.id
_entity.type
_entity.pdbx_description
1 polymer ?
#
loop_
_entity_poly.entity_id
_entity_poly.type
_entity_poly.pdbx_seq_one_letter_code
_entity_poly.pdbx_strand_id
1 'polypeptide(L)'
;LPVIMDLGSSHLFNELWDAHARTHLVWSISSFFLIFILGMYYLWIKNDEFTPALMSLCVLFGYSISAVSISFYGGVFLGEGGVEPEPFGIPINLIHFSSMLLVQLFALFLLIRRRAV
;
A
#
# COMPACT_ATOMS: atom_id res chain seq x y z
N LEU A 1 4.64 -5.93 4.41
CA LEU A 1 5.91 -5.59 3.76
C LEU A 1 6.17 -4.08 3.68
N PRO A 2 5.24 -3.22 3.20
CA PRO A 2 5.47 -1.76 3.13
C PRO A 2 5.92 -1.15 4.46
N VAL A 3 5.26 -1.49 5.55
CA VAL A 3 5.58 -0.98 6.91
C VAL A 3 7.06 -1.19 7.28
N ILE A 4 7.64 -2.34 6.92
CA ILE A 4 9.04 -2.64 7.25
C ILE A 4 10.00 -1.83 6.36
N MET A 5 9.65 -1.63 5.10
CA MET A 5 10.46 -0.84 4.16
C MET A 5 10.44 0.65 4.53
N ASP A 6 9.27 1.17 4.91
CA ASP A 6 9.10 2.58 5.26
C ASP A 6 9.78 2.96 6.60
N LEU A 7 10.08 1.99 7.46
CA LEU A 7 10.87 2.21 8.68
C LEU A 7 12.39 2.28 8.43
N GLY A 8 12.84 2.17 7.18
CA GLY A 8 14.24 2.15 6.81
C GLY A 8 14.87 3.54 6.63
N SER A 9 16.16 3.53 6.27
CA SER A 9 16.96 4.74 6.00
C SER A 9 16.56 5.48 4.73
N SER A 10 15.83 4.82 3.83
CA SER A 10 15.29 5.46 2.62
C SER A 10 14.07 6.32 2.89
N HIS A 11 13.38 6.14 4.02
CA HIS A 11 12.15 6.82 4.38
C HIS A 11 12.23 7.46 5.77
N LEU A 12 11.83 6.74 6.84
CA LEU A 12 11.70 7.34 8.19
C LEU A 12 13.02 7.95 8.71
N PHE A 13 14.14 7.28 8.48
CA PHE A 13 15.45 7.73 8.91
C PHE A 13 16.24 8.44 7.81
N ASN A 14 15.60 8.87 6.74
CA ASN A 14 16.22 9.66 5.69
C ASN A 14 16.48 11.08 6.20
N GLU A 15 17.75 11.49 6.18
CA GLU A 15 18.18 12.80 6.67
C GLU A 15 17.67 13.97 5.80
N LEU A 16 17.35 13.70 4.53
CA LEU A 16 16.80 14.67 3.59
C LEU A 16 15.31 14.96 3.82
N TRP A 17 14.62 14.11 4.59
CA TRP A 17 13.22 14.33 4.93
C TRP A 17 13.09 15.30 6.10
N ASP A 18 12.22 16.29 5.98
CA ASP A 18 11.90 17.15 7.10
C ASP A 18 11.15 16.39 8.22
N ALA A 19 11.21 16.94 9.44
CA ALA A 19 10.61 16.31 10.62
C ALA A 19 9.09 16.13 10.49
N HIS A 20 8.42 17.02 9.76
CA HIS A 20 6.97 16.97 9.56
C HIS A 20 6.58 15.81 8.61
N ALA A 21 7.35 15.60 7.52
CA ALA A 21 7.15 14.47 6.62
C ALA A 21 7.29 13.13 7.35
N ARG A 22 8.29 13.00 8.24
CA ARG A 22 8.46 11.80 9.09
C ARG A 22 7.24 11.55 9.98
N THR A 23 6.65 12.60 10.54
CA THR A 23 5.42 12.48 11.35
C THR A 23 4.26 11.93 10.53
N HIS A 24 4.06 12.42 9.31
CA HIS A 24 3.03 11.91 8.40
C HIS A 24 3.29 10.46 8.00
N LEU A 25 4.53 10.08 7.78
CA LEU A 25 4.89 8.69 7.48
C LEU A 25 4.53 7.76 8.64
N VAL A 26 4.94 8.10 9.87
CA VAL A 26 4.62 7.30 11.07
C VAL A 26 3.12 7.19 11.27
N TRP A 27 2.38 8.27 11.07
CA TRP A 27 0.91 8.26 11.14
C TRP A 27 0.31 7.30 10.10
N SER A 28 0.75 7.38 8.85
CA SER A 28 0.27 6.51 7.76
C SER A 28 0.56 5.04 8.03
N ILE A 29 1.79 4.70 8.44
CA ILE A 29 2.20 3.34 8.78
C ILE A 29 1.35 2.79 9.93
N SER A 30 1.16 3.58 10.99
CA SER A 30 0.35 3.18 12.15
C SER A 30 -1.10 2.95 11.75
N SER A 31 -1.66 3.81 10.90
CA SER A 31 -3.03 3.66 10.39
C SER A 31 -3.19 2.39 9.56
N PHE A 32 -2.26 2.10 8.65
CA PHE A 32 -2.30 0.86 7.86
C PHE A 32 -2.15 -0.39 8.72
N PHE A 33 -1.33 -0.33 9.77
CA PHE A 33 -1.19 -1.43 10.70
C PHE A 33 -2.49 -1.71 11.48
N LEU A 34 -3.17 -0.66 11.94
CA LEU A 34 -4.48 -0.79 12.61
C LEU A 34 -5.56 -1.32 11.65
N ILE A 35 -5.57 -0.85 10.41
CA ILE A 35 -6.47 -1.36 9.35
C ILE A 35 -6.19 -2.85 9.09
N PHE A 36 -4.93 -3.27 9.07
CA PHE A 36 -4.56 -4.67 8.94
C PHE A 36 -5.09 -5.52 10.10
N ILE A 37 -4.91 -5.08 11.36
CA ILE A 37 -5.44 -5.79 12.54
C ILE A 37 -6.96 -5.91 12.46
N LEU A 38 -7.65 -4.82 12.08
CA LEU A 38 -9.11 -4.82 11.93
C LEU A 38 -9.55 -5.77 10.80
N GLY A 39 -8.84 -5.79 9.68
CA GLY A 39 -9.10 -6.73 8.59
C GLY A 39 -8.96 -8.19 9.02
N MET A 40 -7.91 -8.50 9.79
CA MET A 40 -7.70 -9.85 10.35
C MET A 40 -8.81 -10.25 11.32
N TYR A 41 -9.28 -9.31 12.15
CA TYR A 41 -10.43 -9.54 13.03
C TYR A 41 -11.71 -9.89 12.24
N TYR A 42 -12.03 -9.13 11.19
CA TYR A 42 -13.19 -9.43 10.35
C TYR A 42 -13.05 -10.79 9.65
N LEU A 43 -11.87 -11.07 9.07
CA LEU A 43 -11.61 -12.30 8.35
C LEU A 43 -11.72 -13.55 9.25
N TRP A 44 -11.06 -13.53 10.42
CA TRP A 44 -10.88 -14.72 11.25
C TRP A 44 -11.91 -14.85 12.37
N ILE A 45 -12.39 -13.75 12.92
CA ILE A 45 -13.33 -13.78 14.06
C ILE A 45 -14.78 -13.59 13.58
N LYS A 46 -14.98 -12.71 12.61
CA LYS A 46 -16.33 -12.46 12.05
C LYS A 46 -16.69 -13.36 10.85
N ASN A 47 -15.73 -14.11 10.32
CA ASN A 47 -15.86 -14.89 9.08
C ASN A 47 -16.41 -14.05 7.91
N ASP A 48 -15.99 -12.78 7.86
CA ASP A 48 -16.35 -11.86 6.80
C ASP A 48 -15.14 -11.64 5.89
N GLU A 49 -15.20 -12.23 4.70
CA GLU A 49 -14.15 -12.09 3.67
C GLU A 49 -14.29 -10.79 2.88
N PHE A 50 -15.48 -10.20 2.85
CA PHE A 50 -15.79 -9.08 1.97
C PHE A 50 -15.26 -7.74 2.53
N THR A 51 -15.48 -7.48 3.82
CA THR A 51 -15.03 -6.24 4.47
C THR A 51 -13.51 -6.06 4.37
N PRO A 52 -12.65 -7.04 4.76
CA PRO A 52 -11.21 -6.90 4.60
C PRO A 52 -10.77 -6.82 3.12
N ALA A 53 -11.51 -7.45 2.19
CA ALA A 53 -11.24 -7.30 0.77
C ALA A 53 -11.44 -5.85 0.30
N LEU A 54 -12.50 -5.17 0.73
CA LEU A 54 -12.73 -3.76 0.44
C LEU A 54 -11.69 -2.85 1.12
N MET A 55 -11.33 -3.12 2.38
CA MET A 55 -10.30 -2.36 3.10
C MET A 55 -8.96 -2.42 2.38
N SER A 56 -8.53 -3.62 1.99
CA SER A 56 -7.32 -3.84 1.21
C SER A 56 -7.37 -3.12 -0.15
N LEU A 57 -8.51 -3.16 -0.83
CA LEU A 57 -8.72 -2.48 -2.11
C LEU A 57 -8.56 -0.96 -1.98
N CYS A 58 -9.07 -0.35 -0.90
CA CYS A 58 -8.88 1.08 -0.64
C CYS A 58 -7.41 1.46 -0.54
N VAL A 59 -6.60 0.66 0.15
CA VAL A 59 -5.15 0.89 0.28
C VAL A 59 -4.45 0.79 -1.08
N LEU A 60 -4.77 -0.24 -1.87
CA LEU A 60 -4.18 -0.46 -3.19
C LEU A 60 -4.58 0.62 -4.20
N PHE A 61 -5.82 1.06 -4.18
CA PHE A 61 -6.26 2.20 -4.99
C PHE A 61 -5.63 3.52 -4.53
N GLY A 62 -5.44 3.72 -3.23
CA GLY A 62 -4.72 4.88 -2.71
C GLY A 62 -3.31 4.99 -3.30
N TYR A 63 -2.57 3.89 -3.35
CA TYR A 63 -1.29 3.84 -4.04
C TYR A 63 -1.41 4.15 -5.54
N SER A 64 -2.40 3.56 -6.22
CA SER A 64 -2.60 3.77 -7.65
C SER A 64 -2.93 5.24 -7.98
N ILE A 65 -3.75 5.88 -7.15
CA ILE A 65 -4.07 7.32 -7.26
C ILE A 65 -2.79 8.14 -7.08
N SER A 66 -1.98 7.84 -6.06
CA SER A 66 -0.70 8.50 -5.84
C SER A 66 0.22 8.34 -7.06
N ALA A 67 0.34 7.12 -7.59
CA ALA A 67 1.19 6.83 -8.74
C ALA A 67 0.79 7.59 -10.01
N VAL A 68 -0.51 7.66 -10.33
CA VAL A 68 -0.98 8.37 -11.53
C VAL A 68 -0.99 9.89 -11.36
N SER A 69 -1.03 10.39 -10.14
CA SER A 69 -1.03 11.83 -9.84
C SER A 69 0.35 12.38 -9.46
N ILE A 70 1.40 11.58 -9.53
CA ILE A 70 2.74 11.89 -9.03
C ILE A 70 3.31 13.22 -9.55
N SER A 71 3.03 13.57 -10.81
CA SER A 71 3.45 14.82 -11.45
C SER A 71 2.78 16.08 -10.89
N PHE A 72 1.60 15.95 -10.28
CA PHE A 72 0.86 17.09 -9.76
C PHE A 72 1.39 17.61 -8.43
N TYR A 73 2.07 16.76 -7.65
CA TYR A 73 2.61 17.14 -6.34
C TYR A 73 4.14 17.03 -6.24
N GLY A 74 4.81 16.76 -7.39
CA GLY A 74 6.28 16.68 -7.43
C GLY A 74 6.86 15.45 -6.73
N GLY A 75 6.10 14.37 -6.65
CA GLY A 75 6.57 13.11 -6.08
C GLY A 75 7.53 12.38 -7.01
N VAL A 76 8.18 11.35 -6.47
CA VAL A 76 9.07 10.44 -7.22
C VAL A 76 8.76 8.99 -6.85
N PHE A 77 9.00 8.06 -7.78
CA PHE A 77 8.82 6.63 -7.52
C PHE A 77 9.99 6.02 -6.76
N LEU A 78 11.18 6.59 -6.94
CA LEU A 78 12.38 6.13 -6.27
C LEU A 78 12.62 6.97 -5.02
N GLY A 79 13.09 6.35 -3.96
CA GLY A 79 13.58 7.07 -2.80
C GLY A 79 14.70 8.04 -3.18
N GLU A 80 14.82 9.15 -2.46
CA GLU A 80 15.91 10.10 -2.66
C GLU A 80 17.25 9.39 -2.46
N GLY A 81 18.12 9.44 -3.50
CA GLY A 81 19.35 8.67 -3.56
C GLY A 81 19.34 7.44 -4.46
N GLY A 82 18.19 7.09 -5.08
CA GLY A 82 18.10 6.02 -6.08
C GLY A 82 18.37 4.62 -5.53
N VAL A 83 18.00 4.36 -4.27
CA VAL A 83 18.34 3.11 -3.54
C VAL A 83 17.32 1.99 -3.79
N GLU A 84 16.18 2.27 -4.42
CA GLU A 84 15.15 1.25 -4.65
C GLU A 84 15.46 0.42 -5.91
N PRO A 85 15.21 -0.92 -5.87
CA PRO A 85 15.40 -1.77 -7.04
C PRO A 85 14.44 -1.40 -8.18
N GLU A 86 14.97 -1.38 -9.40
CA GLU A 86 14.22 -1.18 -10.64
C GLU A 86 14.35 -2.38 -11.57
N PRO A 87 13.76 -3.54 -11.27
CA PRO A 87 13.79 -4.67 -12.19
C PRO A 87 13.12 -4.27 -13.52
N PHE A 88 13.86 -4.53 -14.62
CA PHE A 88 13.42 -4.14 -15.98
C PHE A 88 13.24 -2.63 -16.19
N GLY A 89 13.88 -1.77 -15.38
CA GLY A 89 13.70 -0.32 -15.46
C GLY A 89 12.35 0.18 -14.93
N ILE A 90 11.65 -0.63 -14.14
CA ILE A 90 10.36 -0.28 -13.51
C ILE A 90 10.55 -0.30 -11.99
N PRO A 91 10.14 0.76 -11.26
CA PRO A 91 10.22 0.80 -9.81
C PRO A 91 9.53 -0.41 -9.17
N ILE A 92 10.22 -1.09 -8.24
CA ILE A 92 9.72 -2.33 -7.62
C ILE A 92 8.36 -2.14 -6.95
N ASN A 93 8.13 -0.98 -6.34
CA ASN A 93 6.86 -0.65 -5.70
C ASN A 93 5.71 -0.60 -6.71
N LEU A 94 5.95 -0.06 -7.91
CA LEU A 94 4.93 -0.03 -8.96
C LEU A 94 4.55 -1.43 -9.42
N ILE A 95 5.53 -2.31 -9.60
CA ILE A 95 5.29 -3.73 -9.95
C ILE A 95 4.51 -4.42 -8.84
N HIS A 96 4.95 -4.25 -7.60
CA HIS A 96 4.37 -4.93 -6.43
C HIS A 96 2.92 -4.54 -6.20
N PHE A 97 2.65 -3.24 -6.06
CA PHE A 97 1.29 -2.76 -5.77
C PHE A 97 0.32 -3.00 -6.93
N SER A 98 0.77 -2.87 -8.19
CA SER A 98 -0.08 -3.18 -9.35
C SER A 98 -0.43 -4.68 -9.42
N SER A 99 0.52 -5.56 -9.14
CA SER A 99 0.28 -7.01 -9.09
C SER A 99 -0.70 -7.37 -7.97
N MET A 100 -0.53 -6.79 -6.79
CA MET A 100 -1.46 -7.00 -5.67
C MET A 100 -2.86 -6.49 -5.98
N LEU A 101 -2.99 -5.35 -6.66
CA LEU A 101 -4.28 -4.82 -7.08
C LEU A 101 -5.01 -5.78 -8.03
N LEU A 102 -4.31 -6.34 -9.02
CA LEU A 102 -4.91 -7.31 -9.95
C LEU A 102 -5.38 -8.57 -9.21
N VAL A 103 -4.57 -9.12 -8.31
CA VAL A 103 -4.94 -10.27 -7.48
C VAL A 103 -6.16 -9.95 -6.61
N GLN A 104 -6.19 -8.77 -6.00
CA GLN A 104 -7.29 -8.33 -5.14
C GLN A 104 -8.60 -8.14 -5.91
N LEU A 105 -8.55 -7.55 -7.10
CA LEU A 105 -9.72 -7.39 -7.97
C LEU A 105 -10.27 -8.76 -8.41
N PHE A 106 -9.39 -9.70 -8.73
CA PHE A 106 -9.78 -11.06 -9.06
C PHE A 106 -10.42 -11.78 -7.86
N ALA A 107 -9.83 -11.68 -6.67
CA ALA A 107 -10.40 -12.23 -5.44
C ALA A 107 -11.79 -11.65 -5.14
N LEU A 108 -11.96 -10.34 -5.26
CA LEU A 108 -13.24 -9.66 -5.07
C LEU A 108 -14.28 -10.12 -6.11
N PHE A 109 -13.89 -10.28 -7.37
CA PHE A 109 -14.77 -10.84 -8.40
C PHE A 109 -15.27 -12.23 -8.03
N LEU A 110 -14.41 -13.12 -7.53
CA LEU A 110 -14.79 -14.44 -7.09
C LEU A 110 -15.75 -14.40 -5.88
N LEU A 111 -15.50 -13.51 -4.92
CA LEU A 111 -16.37 -13.33 -3.75
C LEU A 111 -17.78 -12.85 -4.15
N ILE A 112 -17.86 -11.91 -5.07
CA ILE A 112 -19.15 -11.41 -5.59
C ILE A 112 -19.90 -12.52 -6.31
N ARG A 113 -19.23 -13.30 -7.16
CA ARG A 113 -19.85 -14.43 -7.85
C ARG A 113 -20.37 -15.49 -6.88
N ARG A 114 -19.64 -15.82 -5.82
CA ARG A 114 -20.07 -16.77 -4.78
C ARG A 114 -21.32 -16.31 -4.05
N ARG A 115 -21.52 -15.01 -3.87
CA ARG A 115 -22.72 -14.45 -3.19
C ARG A 115 -23.94 -14.34 -4.10
N ALA A 116 -23.77 -14.38 -5.41
CA ALA A 116 -24.82 -14.26 -6.40
C ALA A 116 -25.48 -15.62 -6.77
N VAL A 117 -24.90 -16.71 -6.31
CA VAL A 117 -25.41 -18.10 -6.45
C VAL A 117 -25.97 -18.57 -5.11
#